data_61b8f8ecb6bd098db5440c8cfd5b5c22
#
_entry.id   61b8f8ecb6bd098db5440c8cfd5b5c22
#
_cell.length_a   1.000
_cell.length_b   1.000
_cell.length_c   1.000
_cell.angle_alpha   90.00
_cell.angle_beta   90.00
_cell.angle_gamma   90.00
#
_symmetry.space_group_name_H-M   'P 1'
#
loop_
_entity.id
_entity.type
_entity.pdbx_description
1 polymer ?
#
loop_
_entity_poly.entity_id
_entity_poly.type
_entity_poly.pdbx_seq_one_letter_code
_entity_poly.pdbx_strand_id
1 'polypeptide(L)'
;MLQFVRNAGRPGMPVHVVCFPDMPLREAGVGLARKIGMDLAAARLRSVNRPEGIIVSFDADAWCEANLFGELLTFFDLHPDTPGASVYFEHDLTGEGIGQDITESIIRYELHLRYFVRALRYAGHPHAYQTLGSSFAVRAGVYTAQGGMNKRKAGEDFYFLHKVIPLGNYGEITGTCIHLSPRPSDRVPFGTGAAVRKMLLNGQPRWLTYHFDAFRDLKALFDRVPVLYQSAKETTGKIYHDLPAPVIEFLTMADFDEVVDECRKNAANEASFTRRFFRWFNVFRVIKFLNATHETFYNKLEVAEAALELMMCDGSYPIGRKPTAGELLFLFRTADRSGYRSVIP
;
A
#
# COMPACT_ATOMS: atom_id res chain seq x y z
N MET A 1 21.69 -23.83 -1.13
CA MET A 1 20.32 -23.35 -1.40
C MET A 1 19.58 -24.23 -2.43
N LEU A 2 20.06 -24.42 -3.66
CA LEU A 2 19.39 -25.27 -4.67
C LEU A 2 19.15 -26.73 -4.21
N GLN A 3 20.07 -27.32 -3.44
CA GLN A 3 19.96 -28.68 -2.91
C GLN A 3 18.91 -28.75 -1.78
N PHE A 4 18.78 -27.70 -0.95
CA PHE A 4 17.75 -27.62 0.07
C PHE A 4 16.34 -27.50 -0.54
N VAL A 5 16.16 -26.70 -1.59
CA VAL A 5 14.88 -26.54 -2.30
C VAL A 5 14.45 -27.86 -2.97
N ARG A 6 15.40 -28.65 -3.54
CA ARG A 6 15.11 -29.95 -4.12
C ARG A 6 14.65 -30.98 -3.08
N ASN A 7 15.14 -30.86 -1.84
CA ASN A 7 14.83 -31.80 -0.75
C ASN A 7 13.61 -31.37 0.10
N ALA A 8 13.20 -30.10 0.02
CA ALA A 8 12.07 -29.54 0.81
C ALA A 8 10.71 -29.66 0.11
N GLY A 9 10.69 -30.20 -1.13
CA GLY A 9 9.43 -30.36 -1.86
C GLY A 9 8.47 -31.30 -1.14
N ARG A 10 7.35 -30.78 -0.68
CA ARG A 10 6.24 -31.63 -0.18
C ARG A 10 5.66 -32.44 -1.36
N PRO A 11 5.28 -33.71 -1.20
CA PRO A 11 4.56 -34.45 -2.22
C PRO A 11 3.33 -33.67 -2.69
N GLY A 12 3.20 -33.43 -4.00
CA GLY A 12 2.08 -32.72 -4.61
C GLY A 12 2.27 -31.20 -4.77
N MET A 13 3.38 -30.60 -4.31
CA MET A 13 3.69 -29.18 -4.49
C MET A 13 4.94 -29.01 -5.37
N PRO A 14 4.79 -28.75 -6.68
CA PRO A 14 5.94 -28.62 -7.57
C PRO A 14 6.71 -27.32 -7.27
N VAL A 15 8.01 -27.43 -7.06
CA VAL A 15 8.93 -26.31 -6.88
C VAL A 15 9.75 -26.13 -8.17
N HIS A 16 9.70 -24.90 -8.72
CA HIS A 16 10.44 -24.55 -9.92
C HIS A 16 11.48 -23.48 -9.58
N VAL A 17 12.76 -23.84 -9.71
CA VAL A 17 13.86 -22.90 -9.46
C VAL A 17 14.32 -22.30 -10.78
N VAL A 18 14.38 -20.97 -10.83
CA VAL A 18 14.92 -20.22 -11.97
C VAL A 18 16.14 -19.45 -11.48
N CYS A 19 17.28 -19.68 -12.12
CA CYS A 19 18.55 -19.08 -11.73
C CYS A 19 19.23 -18.41 -12.93
N PHE A 20 19.70 -17.20 -12.74
CA PHE A 20 20.46 -16.41 -13.72
C PHE A 20 21.78 -15.96 -13.07
N PRO A 21 22.82 -16.84 -13.01
CA PRO A 21 24.07 -16.53 -12.30
C PRO A 21 24.84 -15.37 -12.96
N ASP A 22 24.73 -15.23 -14.27
CA ASP A 22 25.48 -14.23 -15.07
C ASP A 22 24.67 -12.96 -15.35
N MET A 23 23.62 -12.71 -14.55
CA MET A 23 22.79 -11.52 -14.73
C MET A 23 23.61 -10.23 -14.46
N PRO A 24 23.64 -9.26 -15.41
CA PRO A 24 24.34 -8.01 -15.20
C PRO A 24 23.84 -7.26 -13.95
N LEU A 25 24.74 -6.75 -13.11
CA LEU A 25 24.41 -6.03 -11.87
C LEU A 25 23.45 -4.86 -12.09
N ARG A 26 23.51 -4.19 -13.26
CA ARG A 26 22.58 -3.10 -13.61
C ARG A 26 21.12 -3.57 -13.72
N GLU A 27 20.90 -4.85 -14.06
CA GLU A 27 19.57 -5.46 -14.25
C GLU A 27 19.13 -6.26 -13.02
N ALA A 28 20.09 -6.73 -12.22
CA ALA A 28 19.80 -7.49 -11.01
C ALA A 28 19.04 -6.62 -9.98
N GLY A 29 17.88 -7.10 -9.55
CA GLY A 29 17.04 -6.41 -8.58
C GLY A 29 15.74 -7.14 -8.31
N VAL A 30 15.08 -6.78 -7.21
CA VAL A 30 13.84 -7.43 -6.75
C VAL A 30 12.72 -7.34 -7.79
N GLY A 31 12.58 -6.21 -8.49
CA GLY A 31 11.54 -6.05 -9.50
C GLY A 31 11.71 -6.99 -10.69
N LEU A 32 12.94 -7.20 -11.18
CA LEU A 32 13.18 -8.18 -12.23
C LEU A 32 12.96 -9.62 -11.74
N ALA A 33 13.38 -9.94 -10.52
CA ALA A 33 13.15 -11.25 -9.93
C ALA A 33 11.65 -11.57 -9.81
N ARG A 34 10.85 -10.63 -9.27
CA ARG A 34 9.38 -10.77 -9.21
C ARG A 34 8.77 -10.86 -10.59
N LYS A 35 9.21 -10.03 -11.53
CA LYS A 35 8.73 -10.08 -12.91
C LYS A 35 8.93 -11.47 -13.52
N ILE A 36 10.11 -12.02 -13.44
CA ILE A 36 10.43 -13.35 -13.99
C ILE A 36 9.53 -14.43 -13.36
N GLY A 37 9.42 -14.45 -12.03
CA GLY A 37 8.59 -15.43 -11.31
C GLY A 37 7.10 -15.31 -11.68
N MET A 38 6.56 -14.10 -11.69
CA MET A 38 5.15 -13.84 -12.00
C MET A 38 4.82 -14.05 -13.49
N ASP A 39 5.73 -13.68 -14.41
CA ASP A 39 5.57 -13.94 -15.86
C ASP A 39 5.52 -15.45 -16.13
N LEU A 40 6.38 -16.24 -15.47
CA LEU A 40 6.38 -17.70 -15.59
C LEU A 40 5.11 -18.32 -14.99
N ALA A 41 4.64 -17.84 -13.85
CA ALA A 41 3.38 -18.28 -13.26
C ALA A 41 2.20 -17.96 -14.20
N ALA A 42 2.12 -16.74 -14.74
CA ALA A 42 1.10 -16.34 -15.69
C ALA A 42 1.13 -17.19 -16.98
N ALA A 43 2.34 -17.49 -17.53
CA ALA A 43 2.48 -18.32 -18.70
C ALA A 43 1.99 -19.76 -18.46
N ARG A 44 2.28 -20.34 -17.29
CA ARG A 44 1.80 -21.68 -16.91
C ARG A 44 0.30 -21.72 -16.73
N LEU A 45 -0.29 -20.75 -16.01
CA LEU A 45 -1.73 -20.67 -15.85
C LEU A 45 -2.44 -20.51 -17.20
N ARG A 46 -1.87 -19.73 -18.12
CA ARG A 46 -2.38 -19.60 -19.49
C ARG A 46 -2.29 -20.92 -20.28
N SER A 47 -1.19 -21.68 -20.15
CA SER A 47 -1.03 -22.95 -20.90
C SER A 47 -2.06 -24.00 -20.51
N VAL A 48 -2.64 -23.89 -19.32
CA VAL A 48 -3.75 -24.75 -18.84
C VAL A 48 -5.12 -24.06 -18.88
N ASN A 49 -5.21 -22.93 -19.58
CA ASN A 49 -6.42 -22.12 -19.75
C ASN A 49 -7.08 -21.70 -18.42
N ARG A 50 -6.26 -21.20 -17.49
CA ARG A 50 -6.70 -20.73 -16.17
C ARG A 50 -6.33 -19.25 -15.95
N PRO A 51 -6.95 -18.29 -16.69
CA PRO A 51 -6.69 -16.86 -16.51
C PRO A 51 -7.16 -16.33 -15.15
N GLU A 52 -8.12 -17.00 -14.51
CA GLU A 52 -8.61 -16.74 -13.15
C GLU A 52 -7.65 -17.23 -12.05
N GLY A 53 -6.64 -18.04 -12.39
CA GLY A 53 -5.64 -18.56 -11.45
C GLY A 53 -4.93 -17.44 -10.70
N ILE A 54 -4.56 -17.71 -9.45
CA ILE A 54 -4.03 -16.70 -8.53
C ILE A 54 -2.50 -16.75 -8.55
N ILE A 55 -1.86 -15.60 -8.71
CA ILE A 55 -0.42 -15.41 -8.56
C ILE A 55 -0.20 -14.67 -7.24
N VAL A 56 0.56 -15.27 -6.33
CA VAL A 56 0.93 -14.68 -5.04
C VAL A 56 2.37 -14.19 -5.11
N SER A 57 2.62 -12.95 -4.70
CA SER A 57 3.98 -12.43 -4.55
C SER A 57 4.43 -12.60 -3.11
N PHE A 58 5.56 -13.30 -2.93
CA PHE A 58 6.09 -13.70 -1.63
C PHE A 58 7.62 -13.66 -1.64
N ASP A 59 8.23 -13.02 -0.63
CA ASP A 59 9.68 -12.91 -0.55
C ASP A 59 10.30 -14.14 0.14
N ALA A 60 11.52 -14.51 -0.25
CA ALA A 60 12.18 -15.72 0.21
C ALA A 60 12.60 -15.68 1.71
N ASP A 61 12.60 -14.52 2.32
CA ASP A 61 12.90 -14.29 3.74
C ASP A 61 11.65 -13.98 4.58
N ALA A 62 10.47 -14.17 4.00
CA ALA A 62 9.19 -14.12 4.68
C ALA A 62 8.71 -15.54 5.02
N TRP A 63 7.80 -15.65 5.99
CA TRP A 63 7.04 -16.85 6.29
C TRP A 63 5.55 -16.53 6.42
N CYS A 64 4.69 -17.52 6.38
CA CYS A 64 3.25 -17.31 6.43
C CYS A 64 2.57 -18.31 7.35
N GLU A 65 1.37 -17.95 7.81
CA GLU A 65 0.50 -18.88 8.52
C GLU A 65 0.10 -20.07 7.61
N ALA A 66 -0.15 -21.23 8.22
CA ALA A 66 -0.40 -22.49 7.50
C ALA A 66 -1.68 -22.46 6.63
N ASN A 67 -2.62 -21.57 6.96
CA ASN A 67 -3.90 -21.40 6.26
C ASN A 67 -3.83 -20.48 5.02
N LEU A 68 -2.65 -19.91 4.66
CA LEU A 68 -2.52 -18.93 3.59
C LEU A 68 -3.23 -19.34 2.30
N PHE A 69 -2.98 -20.56 1.83
CA PHE A 69 -3.58 -21.02 0.57
C PHE A 69 -5.10 -21.22 0.68
N GLY A 70 -5.58 -21.69 1.83
CA GLY A 70 -7.02 -21.83 2.10
C GLY A 70 -7.73 -20.49 2.08
N GLU A 71 -7.19 -19.51 2.77
CA GLU A 71 -7.74 -18.14 2.81
C GLU A 71 -7.73 -17.46 1.43
N LEU A 72 -6.63 -17.61 0.67
CA LEU A 72 -6.55 -17.12 -0.69
C LEU A 72 -7.65 -17.70 -1.59
N LEU A 73 -7.79 -19.03 -1.61
CA LEU A 73 -8.81 -19.69 -2.43
C LEU A 73 -10.21 -19.28 -2.01
N THR A 74 -10.53 -19.34 -0.73
CA THR A 74 -11.83 -18.92 -0.19
C THR A 74 -12.16 -17.48 -0.56
N PHE A 75 -11.20 -16.57 -0.40
CA PHE A 75 -11.41 -15.16 -0.72
C PHE A 75 -11.73 -14.96 -2.21
N PHE A 76 -10.92 -15.52 -3.13
CA PHE A 76 -11.12 -15.33 -4.55
C PHE A 76 -12.34 -16.10 -5.11
N ASP A 77 -12.77 -17.18 -4.46
CA ASP A 77 -14.01 -17.88 -4.80
C ASP A 77 -15.25 -17.09 -4.38
N LEU A 78 -15.22 -16.46 -3.20
CA LEU A 78 -16.29 -15.59 -2.71
C LEU A 78 -16.37 -14.25 -3.46
N HIS A 79 -15.27 -13.80 -4.06
CA HIS A 79 -15.16 -12.53 -4.75
C HIS A 79 -14.65 -12.72 -6.19
N PRO A 80 -15.46 -13.29 -7.09
CA PRO A 80 -15.03 -13.66 -8.45
C PRO A 80 -14.57 -12.47 -9.29
N ASP A 81 -15.11 -11.27 -9.05
CA ASP A 81 -14.78 -10.04 -9.79
C ASP A 81 -13.56 -9.29 -9.23
N THR A 82 -12.96 -9.78 -8.15
CA THR A 82 -11.78 -9.16 -7.54
C THR A 82 -10.55 -9.35 -8.43
N PRO A 83 -9.89 -8.26 -8.86
CA PRO A 83 -8.68 -8.33 -9.70
C PRO A 83 -7.44 -8.79 -8.92
N GLY A 84 -7.39 -8.50 -7.64
CA GLY A 84 -6.31 -8.81 -6.72
C GLY A 84 -6.62 -8.36 -5.31
N ALA A 85 -5.77 -8.72 -4.37
CA ALA A 85 -5.91 -8.36 -2.96
C ALA A 85 -4.55 -8.19 -2.29
N SER A 86 -4.47 -7.28 -1.32
CA SER A 86 -3.39 -7.25 -0.34
C SER A 86 -3.63 -8.33 0.70
N VAL A 87 -2.58 -9.04 1.10
CA VAL A 87 -2.64 -10.00 2.20
C VAL A 87 -2.17 -9.30 3.46
N TYR A 88 -2.84 -9.52 4.59
CA TYR A 88 -2.43 -8.99 5.87
C TYR A 88 -1.00 -9.43 6.21
N PHE A 89 -0.21 -8.52 6.75
CA PHE A 89 1.19 -8.76 7.06
C PHE A 89 1.55 -8.24 8.44
N GLU A 90 2.61 -8.77 9.00
CA GLU A 90 3.30 -8.22 10.17
C GLU A 90 4.81 -8.39 9.97
N HIS A 91 5.62 -7.50 10.53
CA HIS A 91 7.04 -7.79 10.67
C HIS A 91 7.27 -8.62 11.93
N ASP A 92 8.18 -9.59 11.83
CA ASP A 92 8.60 -10.39 12.98
C ASP A 92 9.34 -9.49 14.00
N LEU A 93 8.89 -9.52 15.24
CA LEU A 93 9.46 -8.73 16.33
C LEU A 93 10.27 -9.60 17.29
N THR A 94 10.23 -10.93 17.17
CA THR A 94 10.70 -11.89 18.16
C THR A 94 11.67 -12.93 17.63
N GLY A 95 12.04 -12.85 16.35
CA GLY A 95 12.92 -13.83 15.70
C GLY A 95 14.33 -13.85 16.30
N GLU A 96 15.01 -15.02 16.22
CA GLU A 96 16.39 -15.16 16.66
C GLU A 96 17.31 -14.14 15.98
N GLY A 97 18.15 -13.45 16.78
CA GLY A 97 19.09 -12.43 16.29
C GLY A 97 18.50 -11.05 16.05
N ILE A 98 17.22 -10.81 16.38
CA ILE A 98 16.61 -9.48 16.33
C ILE A 98 16.95 -8.74 17.63
N GLY A 99 17.89 -7.79 17.56
CA GLY A 99 18.23 -6.91 18.69
C GLY A 99 17.13 -5.86 18.95
N GLN A 100 17.14 -5.30 20.15
CA GLN A 100 16.16 -4.29 20.59
C GLN A 100 16.08 -3.10 19.62
N ASP A 101 17.21 -2.61 19.12
CA ASP A 101 17.27 -1.47 18.18
C ASP A 101 16.57 -1.78 16.84
N ILE A 102 16.71 -3.01 16.36
CA ILE A 102 16.00 -3.48 15.15
C ILE A 102 14.50 -3.54 15.44
N THR A 103 14.11 -4.12 16.59
CA THR A 103 12.70 -4.21 17.00
C THR A 103 12.06 -2.83 17.10
N GLU A 104 12.72 -1.88 17.77
CA GLU A 104 12.20 -0.52 17.89
C GLU A 104 12.11 0.22 16.56
N SER A 105 13.08 -0.02 15.66
CA SER A 105 13.09 0.56 14.31
C SER A 105 11.96 0.00 13.46
N ILE A 106 11.74 -1.32 13.47
CA ILE A 106 10.70 -1.94 12.65
C ILE A 106 9.29 -1.61 13.15
N ILE A 107 9.10 -1.49 14.49
CA ILE A 107 7.84 -1.03 15.07
C ILE A 107 7.44 0.33 14.47
N ARG A 108 8.36 1.29 14.42
CA ARG A 108 8.08 2.62 13.87
C ARG A 108 7.86 2.61 12.38
N TYR A 109 8.62 1.82 11.64
CA TYR A 109 8.45 1.73 10.20
C TYR A 109 7.13 1.05 9.82
N GLU A 110 6.76 -0.05 10.47
CA GLU A 110 5.48 -0.70 10.22
C GLU A 110 4.30 0.19 10.64
N LEU A 111 4.43 0.89 11.79
CA LEU A 111 3.43 1.87 12.21
C LEU A 111 3.25 2.98 11.16
N HIS A 112 4.35 3.44 10.53
CA HIS A 112 4.27 4.41 9.42
C HIS A 112 3.49 3.88 8.23
N LEU A 113 3.73 2.64 7.81
CA LEU A 113 3.00 2.03 6.69
C LEU A 113 1.50 1.94 6.98
N ARG A 114 1.13 1.51 8.18
CA ARG A 114 -0.27 1.39 8.61
C ARG A 114 -0.92 2.76 8.80
N TYR A 115 -0.22 3.68 9.45
CA TYR A 115 -0.67 5.08 9.60
C TYR A 115 -1.00 5.70 8.25
N PHE A 116 -0.10 5.61 7.27
CA PHE A 116 -0.30 6.19 5.95
C PHE A 116 -1.58 5.69 5.27
N VAL A 117 -1.79 4.38 5.25
CA VAL A 117 -2.99 3.79 4.64
C VAL A 117 -4.25 4.17 5.41
N ARG A 118 -4.22 4.13 6.75
CA ARG A 118 -5.38 4.50 7.57
C ARG A 118 -5.72 5.99 7.48
N ALA A 119 -4.72 6.87 7.47
CA ALA A 119 -4.91 8.30 7.28
C ALA A 119 -5.48 8.63 5.88
N LEU A 120 -5.05 7.86 4.86
CA LEU A 120 -5.61 7.97 3.51
C LEU A 120 -7.06 7.47 3.43
N ARG A 121 -7.42 6.42 4.18
CA ARG A 121 -8.82 5.97 4.37
C ARG A 121 -9.65 7.02 5.08
N TYR A 122 -9.12 7.60 6.15
CA TYR A 122 -9.77 8.71 6.87
C TYR A 122 -10.07 9.89 5.93
N ALA A 123 -9.14 10.21 5.03
CA ALA A 123 -9.34 11.24 4.01
C ALA A 123 -10.39 10.86 2.95
N GLY A 124 -10.85 9.61 2.88
CA GLY A 124 -11.85 9.15 1.92
C GLY A 124 -11.28 8.75 0.55
N HIS A 125 -9.97 8.48 0.44
CA HIS A 125 -9.37 8.05 -0.82
C HIS A 125 -9.72 6.57 -1.13
N PRO A 126 -10.34 6.25 -2.29
CA PRO A 126 -10.85 4.90 -2.55
C PRO A 126 -9.77 3.84 -2.81
N HIS A 127 -8.53 4.25 -3.04
CA HIS A 127 -7.41 3.37 -3.35
C HIS A 127 -6.40 3.25 -2.19
N ALA A 128 -6.89 3.33 -0.94
CA ALA A 128 -6.09 3.26 0.28
C ALA A 128 -5.84 1.80 0.70
N TYR A 129 -4.88 1.16 0.06
CA TYR A 129 -4.47 -0.23 0.33
C TYR A 129 -2.98 -0.34 0.58
N GLN A 130 -2.58 -1.38 1.33
CA GLN A 130 -1.16 -1.74 1.45
C GLN A 130 -0.63 -2.23 0.10
N THR A 131 0.57 -1.77 -0.28
CA THR A 131 1.18 -2.09 -1.58
C THR A 131 2.56 -2.75 -1.42
N LEU A 132 2.66 -3.69 -0.48
CA LEU A 132 3.90 -4.40 -0.18
C LEU A 132 4.13 -5.54 -1.17
N GLY A 133 5.32 -5.58 -1.74
CA GLY A 133 5.70 -6.51 -2.77
C GLY A 133 5.71 -7.98 -2.36
N SER A 134 5.81 -8.27 -1.07
CA SER A 134 5.80 -9.62 -0.50
C SER A 134 4.44 -10.08 0.01
N SER A 135 3.38 -9.26 -0.07
CA SER A 135 2.09 -9.59 0.53
C SER A 135 0.90 -9.14 -0.32
N PHE A 136 0.86 -9.59 -1.56
CA PHE A 136 -0.31 -9.41 -2.42
C PHE A 136 -0.57 -10.63 -3.32
N ALA A 137 -1.80 -10.74 -3.78
CA ALA A 137 -2.24 -11.73 -4.74
C ALA A 137 -2.97 -11.05 -5.90
N VAL A 138 -2.85 -11.61 -7.12
CA VAL A 138 -3.47 -11.06 -8.33
C VAL A 138 -3.92 -12.19 -9.25
N ARG A 139 -5.04 -12.02 -9.96
CA ARG A 139 -5.46 -12.97 -11.01
C ARG A 139 -4.49 -12.91 -12.19
N ALA A 140 -4.14 -14.05 -12.75
CA ALA A 140 -3.17 -14.16 -13.85
C ALA A 140 -3.62 -13.39 -15.09
N GLY A 141 -4.91 -13.39 -15.41
CA GLY A 141 -5.48 -12.59 -16.50
C GLY A 141 -5.30 -11.09 -16.27
N VAL A 142 -5.56 -10.62 -15.06
CA VAL A 142 -5.35 -9.22 -14.67
C VAL A 142 -3.87 -8.85 -14.73
N TYR A 143 -2.99 -9.69 -14.16
CA TYR A 143 -1.54 -9.48 -14.24
C TYR A 143 -1.08 -9.24 -15.67
N THR A 144 -1.54 -10.09 -16.59
CA THR A 144 -1.18 -10.00 -18.01
C THR A 144 -1.78 -8.76 -18.68
N ALA A 145 -3.07 -8.48 -18.44
CA ALA A 145 -3.78 -7.34 -19.03
C ALA A 145 -3.17 -5.99 -18.59
N GLN A 146 -2.62 -5.91 -17.36
CA GLN A 146 -1.94 -4.70 -16.85
C GLN A 146 -0.46 -4.62 -17.29
N GLY A 147 0.00 -5.49 -18.18
CA GLY A 147 1.37 -5.51 -18.72
C GLY A 147 2.42 -6.08 -17.78
N GLY A 148 1.96 -6.77 -16.72
CA GLY A 148 2.83 -7.44 -15.75
C GLY A 148 3.65 -6.52 -14.87
N MET A 149 4.52 -7.12 -14.06
CA MET A 149 5.45 -6.41 -13.18
C MET A 149 6.49 -5.63 -13.99
N ASN A 150 6.89 -4.47 -13.50
CA ASN A 150 7.98 -3.68 -14.10
C ASN A 150 9.36 -4.11 -13.57
N LYS A 151 10.44 -3.64 -14.24
CA LYS A 151 11.83 -4.00 -13.92
C LYS A 151 12.52 -3.00 -12.97
N ARG A 152 11.76 -2.17 -12.23
CA ARG A 152 12.34 -1.19 -11.31
C ARG A 152 13.10 -1.90 -10.21
N LYS A 153 14.22 -1.32 -9.78
CA LYS A 153 15.03 -1.88 -8.68
C LYS A 153 14.34 -1.74 -7.31
N ALA A 154 13.37 -0.84 -7.19
CA ALA A 154 12.58 -0.62 -5.98
C ALA A 154 11.24 0.04 -6.32
N GLY A 155 10.19 -0.23 -5.52
CA GLY A 155 8.84 0.28 -5.70
C GLY A 155 8.11 -0.29 -6.91
N GLU A 156 8.59 -1.39 -7.47
CA GLU A 156 7.96 -2.10 -8.57
C GLU A 156 6.55 -2.57 -8.23
N ASP A 157 6.36 -2.98 -6.98
CA ASP A 157 5.09 -3.37 -6.35
C ASP A 157 4.09 -2.21 -6.31
N PHE A 158 4.53 -1.06 -5.80
CA PHE A 158 3.74 0.16 -5.76
C PHE A 158 3.25 0.57 -7.15
N TYR A 159 4.15 0.61 -8.15
CA TYR A 159 3.78 0.95 -9.53
C TYR A 159 2.88 -0.09 -10.19
N PHE A 160 3.04 -1.37 -9.86
CA PHE A 160 2.20 -2.43 -10.40
C PHE A 160 0.80 -2.39 -9.77
N LEU A 161 0.71 -2.36 -8.45
CA LEU A 161 -0.56 -2.35 -7.74
C LEU A 161 -1.40 -1.10 -8.03
N HIS A 162 -0.76 0.05 -8.31
CA HIS A 162 -1.46 1.24 -8.78
C HIS A 162 -2.07 1.14 -10.17
N LYS A 163 -1.84 0.06 -10.92
CA LYS A 163 -2.59 -0.27 -12.11
C LYS A 163 -3.74 -1.24 -11.81
N VAL A 164 -3.61 -2.06 -10.78
CA VAL A 164 -4.58 -3.10 -10.42
C VAL A 164 -5.68 -2.56 -9.52
N ILE A 165 -5.33 -1.81 -8.47
CA ILE A 165 -6.27 -1.27 -7.49
C ILE A 165 -7.38 -0.42 -8.14
N PRO A 166 -7.10 0.50 -9.10
CA PRO A 166 -8.13 1.31 -9.74
C PRO A 166 -9.07 0.57 -10.70
N LEU A 167 -8.87 -0.73 -10.91
CA LEU A 167 -9.83 -1.55 -11.67
C LEU A 167 -11.15 -1.71 -10.92
N GLY A 168 -11.16 -1.47 -9.62
CA GLY A 168 -12.29 -1.68 -8.71
C GLY A 168 -12.27 -3.08 -8.08
N ASN A 169 -13.06 -3.26 -7.03
CA ASN A 169 -13.20 -4.52 -6.29
C ASN A 169 -11.88 -5.12 -5.77
N TYR A 170 -10.82 -4.31 -5.65
CA TYR A 170 -9.58 -4.76 -5.01
C TYR A 170 -9.83 -5.03 -3.54
N GLY A 171 -9.25 -6.11 -2.99
CA GLY A 171 -9.60 -6.58 -1.67
C GLY A 171 -8.46 -6.63 -0.67
N GLU A 172 -8.81 -7.05 0.55
CA GLU A 172 -7.86 -7.31 1.64
C GLU A 172 -8.17 -8.68 2.25
N ILE A 173 -7.16 -9.53 2.38
CA ILE A 173 -7.26 -10.86 2.98
C ILE A 173 -6.67 -10.77 4.37
N THR A 174 -7.51 -10.81 5.39
CA THR A 174 -7.14 -10.62 6.81
C THR A 174 -7.22 -11.90 7.65
N GLY A 175 -7.75 -12.99 7.10
CA GLY A 175 -7.86 -14.29 7.77
C GLY A 175 -6.55 -15.06 7.91
N THR A 176 -5.47 -14.57 7.30
CA THR A 176 -4.11 -15.12 7.36
C THR A 176 -3.08 -14.02 7.47
N CYS A 177 -1.84 -14.35 7.80
CA CYS A 177 -0.74 -13.39 7.92
C CYS A 177 0.50 -13.83 7.17
N ILE A 178 1.14 -12.86 6.51
CA ILE A 178 2.51 -13.00 5.99
C ILE A 178 3.45 -12.24 6.93
N HIS A 179 4.43 -12.95 7.47
CA HIS A 179 5.41 -12.40 8.40
C HIS A 179 6.68 -12.02 7.65
N LEU A 180 7.03 -10.74 7.72
CA LEU A 180 8.13 -10.13 6.99
C LEU A 180 9.39 -10.05 7.85
N SER A 181 10.55 -10.22 7.22
CA SER A 181 11.84 -10.07 7.89
C SER A 181 12.14 -8.60 8.21
N PRO A 182 12.48 -8.26 9.46
CA PRO A 182 12.85 -6.90 9.85
C PRO A 182 14.33 -6.58 9.59
N ARG A 183 15.07 -7.45 8.91
CA ARG A 183 16.52 -7.31 8.76
C ARG A 183 16.92 -6.02 8.04
N PRO A 184 17.97 -5.32 8.50
CA PRO A 184 18.53 -4.18 7.77
C PRO A 184 19.12 -4.62 6.41
N SER A 185 18.98 -3.77 5.39
CA SER A 185 19.49 -4.06 4.05
C SER A 185 19.87 -2.77 3.33
N ASP A 186 20.87 -2.84 2.47
CA ASP A 186 21.32 -1.77 1.57
C ASP A 186 21.06 -2.06 0.08
N ARG A 187 20.40 -3.19 -0.21
CA ARG A 187 20.14 -3.62 -1.60
C ARG A 187 19.27 -2.66 -2.40
N VAL A 188 18.39 -1.93 -1.72
CA VAL A 188 17.44 -0.99 -2.33
C VAL A 188 17.41 0.31 -1.54
N PRO A 189 17.14 1.46 -2.18
CA PRO A 189 17.22 2.77 -1.53
C PRO A 189 16.09 3.06 -0.55
N PHE A 190 15.01 2.28 -0.57
CA PHE A 190 13.84 2.42 0.31
C PHE A 190 13.17 1.06 0.55
N GLY A 191 12.19 0.99 1.45
CA GLY A 191 11.55 -0.22 1.94
C GLY A 191 12.06 -0.61 3.32
N THR A 192 11.59 -1.74 3.85
CA THR A 192 11.83 -2.20 5.23
C THR A 192 13.31 -2.20 5.61
N GLY A 193 14.14 -2.90 4.84
CA GLY A 193 15.57 -3.04 5.17
C GLY A 193 16.33 -1.72 5.14
N ALA A 194 16.05 -0.83 4.19
CA ALA A 194 16.66 0.49 4.09
C ALA A 194 16.21 1.40 5.26
N ALA A 195 14.93 1.34 5.65
CA ALA A 195 14.37 2.12 6.74
C ALA A 195 14.99 1.72 8.09
N VAL A 196 15.05 0.42 8.39
CA VAL A 196 15.68 -0.11 9.59
C VAL A 196 17.17 0.29 9.65
N ARG A 197 17.90 0.05 8.55
CA ARG A 197 19.32 0.44 8.46
C ARG A 197 19.54 1.93 8.71
N LYS A 198 18.70 2.79 8.13
CA LYS A 198 18.79 4.25 8.32
C LYS A 198 18.63 4.63 9.80
N MET A 199 17.68 4.05 10.49
CA MET A 199 17.45 4.32 11.92
C MET A 199 18.62 3.85 12.78
N LEU A 200 19.16 2.66 12.52
CA LEU A 200 20.34 2.13 13.21
C LEU A 200 21.57 3.02 13.05
N LEU A 201 21.83 3.51 11.81
CA LEU A 201 22.95 4.41 11.54
C LEU A 201 22.82 5.77 12.24
N ASN A 202 21.61 6.24 12.46
CA ASN A 202 21.36 7.51 13.16
C ASN A 202 21.42 7.38 14.70
N GLY A 203 21.65 6.17 15.25
CA GLY A 203 21.77 5.90 16.69
C GLY A 203 20.49 6.12 17.50
N GLN A 204 19.37 6.41 16.86
CA GLN A 204 18.07 6.56 17.50
C GLN A 204 16.96 6.01 16.60
N PRO A 205 16.09 5.14 17.12
CA PRO A 205 14.95 4.62 16.40
C PRO A 205 13.85 5.68 16.31
N ARG A 206 14.00 6.63 15.38
CA ARG A 206 13.04 7.69 15.14
C ARG A 206 12.61 7.67 13.67
N TRP A 207 11.30 7.68 13.42
CA TRP A 207 10.74 7.74 12.09
C TRP A 207 9.79 8.93 11.95
N LEU A 208 10.13 9.86 11.06
CA LEU A 208 9.29 11.01 10.75
C LEU A 208 8.33 10.66 9.63
N THR A 209 7.04 10.97 9.84
CA THR A 209 5.96 10.79 8.87
C THR A 209 5.26 12.11 8.58
N TYR A 210 4.30 12.08 7.66
CA TYR A 210 3.46 13.22 7.33
C TYR A 210 2.54 13.61 8.49
N HIS A 211 2.36 14.92 8.69
CA HIS A 211 1.44 15.47 9.67
C HIS A 211 0.00 15.07 9.36
N PHE A 212 -0.78 14.76 10.39
CA PHE A 212 -2.14 14.30 10.20
C PHE A 212 -3.07 15.37 9.59
N ASP A 213 -2.84 16.65 9.87
CA ASP A 213 -3.63 17.74 9.30
C ASP A 213 -3.57 17.80 7.77
N ALA A 214 -2.46 17.37 7.14
CA ALA A 214 -2.41 17.26 5.70
C ALA A 214 -3.42 16.23 5.14
N PHE A 215 -3.76 15.20 5.91
CA PHE A 215 -4.83 14.25 5.53
C PHE A 215 -6.23 14.80 5.84
N ARG A 216 -6.39 15.66 6.85
CA ARG A 216 -7.63 16.42 7.08
C ARG A 216 -7.91 17.37 5.92
N ASP A 217 -6.88 18.01 5.40
CA ASP A 217 -6.99 18.86 4.21
C ASP A 217 -7.42 18.07 2.98
N LEU A 218 -6.81 16.89 2.75
CA LEU A 218 -7.24 15.97 1.68
C LEU A 218 -8.69 15.53 1.87
N LYS A 219 -9.11 15.26 3.12
CA LYS A 219 -10.51 14.92 3.40
C LYS A 219 -11.44 16.05 2.99
N ALA A 220 -11.12 17.29 3.32
CA ALA A 220 -11.91 18.44 2.93
C ALA A 220 -12.08 18.54 1.40
N LEU A 221 -11.06 18.20 0.62
CA LEU A 221 -11.15 18.11 -0.85
C LEU A 221 -12.01 16.92 -1.29
N PHE A 222 -11.76 15.74 -0.76
CA PHE A 222 -12.41 14.51 -1.24
C PHE A 222 -13.89 14.46 -0.89
N ASP A 223 -14.29 15.04 0.25
CA ASP A 223 -15.71 15.22 0.63
C ASP A 223 -16.47 16.14 -0.36
N ARG A 224 -15.76 16.99 -1.12
CA ARG A 224 -16.37 17.85 -2.14
C ARG A 224 -16.52 17.19 -3.52
N VAL A 225 -15.94 16.02 -3.75
CA VAL A 225 -15.96 15.35 -5.07
C VAL A 225 -17.37 15.10 -5.60
N PRO A 226 -18.37 14.65 -4.81
CA PRO A 226 -19.76 14.53 -5.29
C PRO A 226 -20.35 15.86 -5.71
N VAL A 227 -20.09 16.93 -4.92
CA VAL A 227 -20.59 18.28 -5.21
C VAL A 227 -19.95 18.85 -6.48
N LEU A 228 -18.67 18.58 -6.74
CA LEU A 228 -17.99 18.98 -7.98
C LEU A 228 -18.64 18.40 -9.24
N TYR A 229 -19.22 17.20 -9.17
CA TYR A 229 -19.98 16.63 -10.29
C TYR A 229 -21.24 17.40 -10.60
N GLN A 230 -22.01 17.76 -9.56
CA GLN A 230 -23.33 18.39 -9.67
C GLN A 230 -23.25 19.89 -9.97
N SER A 231 -22.11 20.52 -9.71
CA SER A 231 -21.94 21.97 -9.77
C SER A 231 -21.75 22.48 -11.20
N ALA A 232 -22.36 23.62 -11.50
CA ALA A 232 -22.02 24.39 -12.69
C ALA A 232 -20.58 24.92 -12.58
N LYS A 233 -19.95 25.23 -13.73
CA LYS A 233 -18.56 25.69 -13.80
C LYS A 233 -18.30 26.91 -12.90
N GLU A 234 -19.24 27.84 -12.83
CA GLU A 234 -19.18 29.06 -11.99
C GLU A 234 -19.19 28.75 -10.49
N THR A 235 -19.80 27.62 -10.08
CA THR A 235 -19.85 27.18 -8.67
C THR A 235 -18.59 26.41 -8.27
N THR A 236 -17.86 25.82 -9.22
CA THR A 236 -16.58 25.14 -8.97
C THR A 236 -15.57 26.09 -8.34
N GLY A 237 -15.49 27.34 -8.83
CA GLY A 237 -14.64 28.38 -8.25
C GLY A 237 -14.94 28.70 -6.78
N LYS A 238 -16.24 28.73 -6.39
CA LYS A 238 -16.62 28.94 -4.98
C LYS A 238 -16.21 27.77 -4.09
N ILE A 239 -16.46 26.53 -4.54
CA ILE A 239 -16.04 25.31 -3.82
C ILE A 239 -14.53 25.29 -3.61
N TYR A 240 -13.78 25.71 -4.62
CA TYR A 240 -12.31 25.80 -4.57
C TYR A 240 -11.85 26.80 -3.48
N HIS A 241 -12.46 27.98 -3.40
CA HIS A 241 -12.08 29.00 -2.40
C HIS A 241 -12.41 28.63 -0.95
N ASP A 242 -13.31 27.68 -0.72
CA ASP A 242 -13.67 27.16 0.61
C ASP A 242 -12.75 26.01 1.09
N LEU A 243 -11.77 25.60 0.28
CA LEU A 243 -10.81 24.56 0.64
C LEU A 243 -9.69 25.10 1.54
N PRO A 244 -9.02 24.25 2.32
CA PRO A 244 -7.84 24.65 3.09
C PRO A 244 -6.73 25.22 2.21
N ALA A 245 -6.01 26.22 2.72
CA ALA A 245 -4.94 26.90 1.97
C ALA A 245 -3.90 25.95 1.34
N PRO A 246 -3.42 24.87 2.03
CA PRO A 246 -2.50 23.92 1.41
C PRO A 246 -3.08 23.22 0.16
N VAL A 247 -4.39 22.95 0.17
CA VAL A 247 -5.08 22.33 -0.97
C VAL A 247 -5.20 23.32 -2.12
N ILE A 248 -5.60 24.57 -1.83
CA ILE A 248 -5.72 25.63 -2.84
C ILE A 248 -4.39 25.85 -3.56
N GLU A 249 -3.30 26.01 -2.80
CA GLU A 249 -1.97 26.20 -3.38
C GLU A 249 -1.54 25.04 -4.28
N PHE A 250 -1.73 23.81 -3.82
CA PHE A 250 -1.39 22.61 -4.60
C PHE A 250 -2.25 22.47 -5.87
N LEU A 251 -3.54 22.74 -5.80
CA LEU A 251 -4.48 22.65 -6.93
C LEU A 251 -4.26 23.75 -7.96
N THR A 252 -3.85 24.95 -7.54
CA THR A 252 -3.51 26.05 -8.45
C THR A 252 -2.40 25.64 -9.43
N MET A 253 -1.43 24.88 -8.95
CA MET A 253 -0.34 24.34 -9.79
C MET A 253 -0.76 23.15 -10.68
N ALA A 254 -1.99 22.68 -10.59
CA ALA A 254 -2.43 21.41 -11.18
C ALA A 254 -3.57 21.56 -12.20
N ASP A 255 -3.86 22.78 -12.66
CA ASP A 255 -4.93 23.08 -13.64
C ASP A 255 -6.28 22.43 -13.24
N PHE A 256 -6.65 22.60 -11.96
CA PHE A 256 -7.77 21.89 -11.33
C PHE A 256 -9.09 22.05 -12.06
N ASP A 257 -9.42 23.26 -12.47
CA ASP A 257 -10.70 23.56 -13.14
C ASP A 257 -10.83 22.83 -14.47
N GLU A 258 -9.75 22.76 -15.24
CA GLU A 258 -9.70 22.04 -16.52
C GLU A 258 -9.90 20.54 -16.31
N VAL A 259 -9.27 19.99 -15.29
CA VAL A 259 -9.39 18.57 -14.94
C VAL A 259 -10.80 18.22 -14.47
N VAL A 260 -11.40 19.04 -13.61
CA VAL A 260 -12.79 18.83 -13.16
C VAL A 260 -13.75 18.88 -14.33
N ASP A 261 -13.57 19.84 -15.25
CA ASP A 261 -14.37 19.95 -16.46
C ASP A 261 -14.19 18.74 -17.39
N GLU A 262 -12.96 18.25 -17.58
CA GLU A 262 -12.67 17.06 -18.35
C GLU A 262 -13.34 15.82 -17.73
N CYS A 263 -13.18 15.64 -16.40
CA CYS A 263 -13.82 14.54 -15.68
C CYS A 263 -15.34 14.58 -15.84
N ARG A 264 -15.96 15.77 -15.76
CA ARG A 264 -17.39 15.97 -15.88
C ARG A 264 -17.90 15.66 -17.31
N LYS A 265 -17.24 16.20 -18.34
CA LYS A 265 -17.58 15.97 -19.76
C LYS A 265 -17.56 14.49 -20.14
N ASN A 266 -16.66 13.73 -19.54
CA ASN A 266 -16.46 12.31 -19.84
C ASN A 266 -17.17 11.36 -18.86
N ALA A 267 -18.00 11.86 -17.95
CA ALA A 267 -18.71 11.06 -16.97
C ALA A 267 -20.20 10.95 -17.29
N ALA A 268 -20.71 9.73 -17.34
CA ALA A 268 -22.16 9.49 -17.54
C ALA A 268 -22.96 9.68 -16.24
N ASN A 269 -22.32 9.57 -15.08
CA ASN A 269 -22.93 9.71 -13.76
C ASN A 269 -21.85 10.04 -12.70
N GLU A 270 -22.30 10.36 -11.47
CA GLU A 270 -21.44 10.70 -10.33
C GLU A 270 -20.38 9.61 -10.04
N ALA A 271 -20.77 8.34 -10.07
CA ALA A 271 -19.82 7.24 -9.82
C ALA A 271 -18.71 7.20 -10.87
N SER A 272 -19.01 7.47 -12.15
CA SER A 272 -18.00 7.53 -13.21
C SER A 272 -17.14 8.79 -13.12
N PHE A 273 -17.70 9.91 -12.67
CA PHE A 273 -16.95 11.13 -12.37
C PHE A 273 -15.96 10.88 -11.22
N THR A 274 -16.43 10.32 -10.11
CA THR A 274 -15.61 10.00 -8.93
C THR A 274 -14.44 9.08 -9.31
N ARG A 275 -14.68 8.02 -10.09
CA ARG A 275 -13.60 7.16 -10.59
C ARG A 275 -12.58 7.91 -11.43
N ARG A 276 -13.01 8.84 -12.30
CA ARG A 276 -12.11 9.66 -13.13
C ARG A 276 -11.31 10.63 -12.28
N PHE A 277 -11.95 11.29 -11.32
CA PHE A 277 -11.33 12.19 -10.39
C PHE A 277 -10.21 11.48 -9.60
N PHE A 278 -10.48 10.33 -8.98
CA PHE A 278 -9.46 9.57 -8.23
C PHE A 278 -8.44 8.84 -9.11
N ARG A 279 -8.70 8.66 -10.40
CA ARG A 279 -7.67 8.26 -11.35
C ARG A 279 -6.68 9.40 -11.61
N TRP A 280 -7.14 10.62 -11.66
CA TRP A 280 -6.31 11.82 -11.73
C TRP A 280 -5.68 12.14 -10.36
N PHE A 281 -6.46 12.21 -9.27
CA PHE A 281 -5.94 12.40 -7.91
C PHE A 281 -5.56 11.05 -7.28
N ASN A 282 -4.70 10.32 -7.95
CA ASN A 282 -4.21 9.01 -7.52
C ASN A 282 -3.21 9.14 -6.37
N VAL A 283 -2.77 8.01 -5.79
CA VAL A 283 -1.86 8.00 -4.64
C VAL A 283 -0.50 8.67 -4.95
N PHE A 284 -0.02 8.66 -6.20
CA PHE A 284 1.17 9.44 -6.57
C PHE A 284 0.93 10.94 -6.38
N ARG A 285 -0.25 11.43 -6.74
CA ARG A 285 -0.62 12.85 -6.53
C ARG A 285 -0.83 13.16 -5.06
N VAL A 286 -1.38 12.23 -4.28
CA VAL A 286 -1.41 12.34 -2.81
C VAL A 286 0.00 12.51 -2.24
N ILE A 287 0.96 11.68 -2.64
CA ILE A 287 2.36 11.78 -2.17
C ILE A 287 2.97 13.14 -2.59
N LYS A 288 2.68 13.62 -3.80
CA LYS A 288 3.14 14.96 -4.25
C LYS A 288 2.54 16.06 -3.39
N PHE A 289 1.23 16.00 -3.10
CA PHE A 289 0.56 16.93 -2.20
C PHE A 289 1.20 16.93 -0.80
N LEU A 290 1.34 15.74 -0.21
CA LEU A 290 1.96 15.59 1.10
C LEU A 290 3.39 16.14 1.15
N ASN A 291 4.20 15.90 0.13
CA ASN A 291 5.54 16.47 0.09
C ASN A 291 5.53 17.98 -0.04
N ALA A 292 4.73 18.55 -0.96
CA ALA A 292 4.65 20.00 -1.16
C ALA A 292 4.16 20.72 0.10
N THR A 293 3.12 20.21 0.77
CA THR A 293 2.59 20.82 1.99
C THR A 293 3.55 20.75 3.17
N HIS A 294 4.49 19.78 3.18
CA HIS A 294 5.54 19.68 4.20
C HIS A 294 6.78 20.53 3.90
N GLU A 295 6.81 21.22 2.78
CA GLU A 295 7.81 22.25 2.50
C GLU A 295 7.40 23.62 3.05
N THR A 296 6.08 23.88 3.13
CA THR A 296 5.55 25.24 3.44
C THR A 296 4.62 25.31 4.64
N PHE A 297 3.76 24.31 4.88
CA PHE A 297 2.68 24.37 5.86
C PHE A 297 2.90 23.52 7.09
N TYR A 298 3.45 22.33 6.95
CA TYR A 298 3.53 21.34 8.01
C TYR A 298 4.94 20.84 8.25
N ASN A 299 5.30 20.65 9.51
CA ASN A 299 6.48 19.87 9.86
C ASN A 299 6.13 18.39 9.91
N LYS A 300 7.07 17.53 9.50
CA LYS A 300 6.93 16.09 9.74
C LYS A 300 6.94 15.80 11.24
N LEU A 301 6.09 14.87 11.67
CA LEU A 301 5.99 14.42 13.05
C LEU A 301 6.64 13.06 13.26
N GLU A 302 6.99 12.75 14.49
CA GLU A 302 7.30 11.38 14.89
C GLU A 302 6.05 10.51 14.67
N VAL A 303 6.26 9.30 14.15
CA VAL A 303 5.14 8.46 13.69
C VAL A 303 4.14 8.10 14.78
N ALA A 304 4.59 7.91 16.03
CA ALA A 304 3.68 7.63 17.14
C ALA A 304 2.80 8.82 17.49
N GLU A 305 3.29 10.06 17.30
CA GLU A 305 2.47 11.27 17.50
C GLU A 305 1.38 11.38 16.43
N ALA A 306 1.76 11.26 15.17
CA ALA A 306 0.82 11.32 14.07
C ALA A 306 -0.22 10.18 14.11
N ALA A 307 0.19 8.97 14.48
CA ALA A 307 -0.69 7.82 14.64
C ALA A 307 -1.68 8.01 15.80
N LEU A 308 -1.25 8.58 16.92
CA LEU A 308 -2.12 8.88 18.03
C LEU A 308 -3.15 9.95 17.66
N GLU A 309 -2.75 11.04 16.98
CA GLU A 309 -3.67 12.07 16.52
C GLU A 309 -4.78 11.49 15.61
N LEU A 310 -4.42 10.61 14.68
CA LEU A 310 -5.38 9.91 13.84
C LEU A 310 -6.37 9.09 14.67
N MET A 311 -5.88 8.27 15.62
CA MET A 311 -6.72 7.42 16.46
C MET A 311 -7.63 8.21 17.41
N MET A 312 -7.18 9.35 17.88
CA MET A 312 -8.01 10.26 18.68
C MET A 312 -9.12 10.90 17.82
N CYS A 313 -8.80 11.25 16.58
CA CYS A 313 -9.74 11.87 15.67
C CYS A 313 -10.83 10.90 15.20
N ASP A 314 -10.50 9.64 14.94
CA ASP A 314 -11.47 8.61 14.52
C ASP A 314 -12.16 7.88 15.70
N GLY A 315 -11.88 8.30 16.95
CA GLY A 315 -12.49 7.77 18.16
C GLY A 315 -12.05 6.35 18.55
N SER A 316 -11.00 5.83 17.91
CA SER A 316 -10.53 4.46 18.15
C SER A 316 -9.53 4.32 19.30
N TYR A 317 -9.13 5.42 19.92
CA TYR A 317 -8.26 5.43 21.10
C TYR A 317 -9.00 5.97 22.35
N PRO A 318 -9.11 5.17 23.43
CA PRO A 318 -9.69 5.66 24.69
C PRO A 318 -8.76 6.72 25.31
N ILE A 319 -9.34 7.79 25.81
CA ILE A 319 -8.60 8.86 26.50
C ILE A 319 -7.88 8.26 27.71
N GLY A 320 -6.56 8.42 27.76
CA GLY A 320 -5.71 7.88 28.82
C GLY A 320 -4.27 8.36 28.71
N ARG A 321 -3.30 7.58 29.23
CA ARG A 321 -1.88 7.90 29.11
C ARG A 321 -1.41 7.88 27.65
N LYS A 322 -0.35 8.64 27.32
CA LYS A 322 0.28 8.59 26.00
C LYS A 322 0.82 7.17 25.73
N PRO A 323 0.39 6.50 24.63
CA PRO A 323 0.83 5.15 24.31
C PRO A 323 2.26 5.16 23.74
N THR A 324 2.95 4.04 23.86
CA THR A 324 4.20 3.78 23.15
C THR A 324 3.94 3.46 21.68
N ALA A 325 5.00 3.57 20.85
CA ALA A 325 4.90 3.17 19.42
C ALA A 325 4.51 1.68 19.26
N GLY A 326 4.96 0.80 20.16
CA GLY A 326 4.61 -0.62 20.16
C GLY A 326 3.13 -0.86 20.48
N GLU A 327 2.57 -0.15 21.46
CA GLU A 327 1.14 -0.22 21.79
C GLU A 327 0.27 0.30 20.63
N LEU A 328 0.68 1.40 20.01
CA LEU A 328 -0.01 1.92 18.81
C LEU A 328 0.06 0.90 17.67
N LEU A 329 1.22 0.31 17.40
CA LEU A 329 1.34 -0.72 16.36
C LEU A 329 0.40 -1.90 16.64
N PHE A 330 0.32 -2.38 17.88
CA PHE A 330 -0.60 -3.44 18.26
C PHE A 330 -2.07 -3.07 17.97
N LEU A 331 -2.48 -1.85 18.30
CA LEU A 331 -3.84 -1.37 18.03
C LEU A 331 -4.11 -1.28 16.51
N PHE A 332 -3.16 -0.78 15.74
CA PHE A 332 -3.28 -0.73 14.28
C PHE A 332 -3.35 -2.15 13.67
N ARG A 333 -2.50 -3.09 14.12
CA ARG A 333 -2.55 -4.49 13.68
C ARG A 333 -3.90 -5.12 13.98
N THR A 334 -4.42 -4.92 15.19
CA THR A 334 -5.72 -5.45 15.61
C THR A 334 -6.85 -4.89 14.72
N ALA A 335 -6.86 -3.59 14.47
CA ALA A 335 -7.85 -2.95 13.62
C ALA A 335 -7.77 -3.46 12.17
N ASP A 336 -6.58 -3.56 11.59
CA ASP A 336 -6.39 -4.04 10.22
C ASP A 336 -6.80 -5.52 10.09
N ARG A 337 -6.49 -6.36 11.07
CA ARG A 337 -6.86 -7.79 11.06
C ARG A 337 -8.36 -8.03 11.23
N SER A 338 -9.05 -7.18 11.96
CA SER A 338 -10.51 -7.25 12.10
C SER A 338 -11.28 -6.77 10.87
N GLY A 339 -10.60 -6.34 9.81
CA GLY A 339 -11.23 -5.78 8.62
C GLY A 339 -11.84 -4.41 8.91
N TYR A 340 -11.06 -3.51 9.50
CA TYR A 340 -11.49 -2.16 9.86
C TYR A 340 -12.17 -1.46 8.68
N ARG A 341 -13.50 -1.58 8.64
CA ARG A 341 -14.34 -0.69 7.84
C ARG A 341 -14.53 0.56 8.68
N SER A 342 -14.07 1.70 8.19
CA SER A 342 -14.38 2.98 8.84
C SER A 342 -15.87 3.02 9.12
N VAL A 343 -16.24 3.07 10.39
CA VAL A 343 -17.57 3.48 10.82
C VAL A 343 -17.57 5.02 10.70
N ILE A 344 -17.56 5.50 9.46
CA ILE A 344 -17.93 6.86 9.15
C ILE A 344 -19.22 6.73 8.36
N PRO A 345 -20.35 7.24 8.92
CA PRO A 345 -21.65 7.20 8.28
C PRO A 345 -21.68 7.95 6.96
#